data_f766386b36f3ad4e91aa65d6bcf23559
#
_entry.id   f766386b36f3ad4e91aa65d6bcf23559
#
_cell.length_a   1.000
_cell.length_b   1.000
_cell.length_c   1.000
_cell.angle_alpha   90.00
_cell.angle_beta   90.00
_cell.angle_gamma   90.00
#
_symmetry.space_group_name_H-M   'P 1'
#
loop_
_entity.id
_entity.type
_entity.pdbx_description
1 polymer ?
#
loop_
_entity_poly.entity_id
_entity_poly.type
_entity_poly.pdbx_seq_one_letter_code
_entity_poly.pdbx_strand_id
1 'polypeptide(L)'
;MDKRWYVVQTYAGYENKVMANVLKRIETMNMQEKIFRVLIPEEKEVRIKDGVVKERMKKTFPGYVLVEMIDNDDPWYTIRNTPGVTGFLGSSGKGTRPVPLPQEEIEPILRKMGIKNVDVSINIEVGQHVLVAAGPFAGQAGVIETIDKEHMRVIVLVELFGRETPVELEFGQICEME
;
A
#
# COMPACT_ATOMS: atom_id res chain seq x y z
N MET A 1 15.97 11.12 -6.28
CA MET A 1 14.65 11.76 -6.35
C MET A 1 13.67 10.91 -5.56
N ASP A 2 12.88 11.56 -4.72
CA ASP A 2 11.99 10.86 -3.83
C ASP A 2 10.73 10.36 -4.56
N LYS A 3 10.37 9.12 -4.30
CA LYS A 3 9.10 8.56 -4.74
C LYS A 3 7.97 9.14 -3.91
N ARG A 4 6.90 9.57 -4.56
CA ARG A 4 5.72 10.11 -3.89
C ARG A 4 4.46 9.55 -4.51
N TRP A 5 3.40 9.53 -3.73
CA TRP A 5 2.09 9.09 -4.19
C TRP A 5 1.26 10.26 -4.67
N TYR A 6 0.62 10.06 -5.81
CA TYR A 6 -0.28 11.05 -6.42
C TYR A 6 -1.64 10.40 -6.68
N VAL A 7 -2.68 11.20 -6.60
CA VAL A 7 -4.04 10.76 -6.93
C VAL A 7 -4.39 11.23 -8.33
N VAL A 8 -4.69 10.30 -9.20
CA VAL A 8 -5.14 10.56 -10.56
C VAL A 8 -6.65 10.46 -10.60
N GLN A 9 -7.30 11.48 -11.15
CA GLN A 9 -8.74 11.49 -11.37
C GLN A 9 -9.07 10.92 -12.74
N THR A 10 -10.07 10.04 -12.78
CA THR A 10 -10.56 9.40 -13.99
C THR A 10 -12.07 9.57 -14.10
N TYR A 11 -12.63 9.23 -15.25
CA TYR A 11 -14.07 9.03 -15.35
C TYR A 11 -14.48 7.80 -14.52
N ALA A 12 -15.63 7.86 -13.89
CA ALA A 12 -16.16 6.74 -13.11
C ALA A 12 -16.33 5.49 -13.99
N GLY A 13 -15.78 4.36 -13.55
CA GLY A 13 -15.79 3.11 -14.31
C GLY A 13 -14.59 2.91 -15.25
N TYR A 14 -13.73 3.92 -15.42
CA TYR A 14 -12.53 3.86 -16.27
C TYR A 14 -11.25 3.54 -15.52
N GLU A 15 -11.29 3.31 -14.22
CA GLU A 15 -10.11 3.11 -13.38
C GLU A 15 -9.25 1.96 -13.86
N ASN A 16 -9.84 0.80 -14.14
CA ASN A 16 -9.12 -0.38 -14.65
C ASN A 16 -8.49 -0.12 -16.03
N LYS A 17 -9.23 0.56 -16.90
CA LYS A 17 -8.76 0.91 -18.23
C LYS A 17 -7.59 1.90 -18.18
N VAL A 18 -7.68 2.90 -17.30
CA VAL A 18 -6.60 3.85 -17.05
C VAL A 18 -5.36 3.15 -16.51
N MET A 19 -5.53 2.27 -15.53
CA MET A 19 -4.41 1.50 -14.97
C MET A 19 -3.72 0.67 -16.06
N ALA A 20 -4.47 -0.05 -16.89
CA ALA A 20 -3.92 -0.83 -17.99
C ALA A 20 -3.18 0.03 -19.00
N ASN A 21 -3.74 1.19 -19.36
CA ASN A 21 -3.13 2.12 -20.28
C ASN A 21 -1.85 2.75 -19.73
N VAL A 22 -1.83 3.10 -18.45
CA VAL A 22 -0.63 3.64 -17.78
C VAL A 22 0.46 2.59 -17.73
N LEU A 23 0.15 1.35 -17.34
CA LEU A 23 1.12 0.25 -17.30
C LEU A 23 1.73 0.00 -18.68
N LYS A 24 0.91 0.04 -19.73
CA LYS A 24 1.38 -0.10 -21.11
C LYS A 24 2.31 1.04 -21.51
N ARG A 25 2.00 2.27 -21.14
CA ARG A 25 2.85 3.43 -21.42
C ARG A 25 4.17 3.40 -20.66
N ILE A 26 4.18 2.87 -19.44
CA ILE A 26 5.41 2.64 -18.67
C ILE A 26 6.38 1.77 -19.46
N GLU A 27 5.89 0.70 -20.07
CA GLU A 27 6.69 -0.21 -20.90
C GLU A 27 7.12 0.44 -22.22
N THR A 28 6.19 1.05 -22.95
CA THR A 28 6.45 1.59 -24.29
C THR A 28 7.30 2.86 -24.29
N MET A 29 7.24 3.64 -23.22
CA MET A 29 7.98 4.90 -23.06
C MET A 29 9.18 4.79 -22.12
N ASN A 30 9.51 3.59 -21.65
CA ASN A 30 10.63 3.33 -20.72
C ASN A 30 10.57 4.17 -19.44
N MET A 31 9.40 4.21 -18.81
CA MET A 31 9.15 4.97 -17.58
C MET A 31 9.29 4.15 -16.30
N GLN A 32 9.89 2.94 -16.37
CA GLN A 32 9.99 2.02 -15.21
C GLN A 32 10.78 2.63 -14.05
N GLU A 33 11.71 3.52 -14.33
CA GLU A 33 12.50 4.22 -13.31
C GLU A 33 11.82 5.48 -12.76
N LYS A 34 10.69 5.88 -13.35
CA LYS A 34 9.99 7.13 -13.01
C LYS A 34 8.60 6.87 -12.43
N ILE A 35 7.92 5.83 -12.88
CA ILE A 35 6.61 5.40 -12.39
C ILE A 35 6.75 3.97 -11.85
N PHE A 36 6.51 3.77 -10.57
CA PHE A 36 6.82 2.52 -9.87
C PHE A 36 5.60 1.65 -9.63
N ARG A 37 4.47 2.26 -9.26
CA ARG A 37 3.23 1.55 -8.95
C ARG A 37 2.02 2.32 -9.43
N VAL A 38 1.02 1.59 -9.88
CA VAL A 38 -0.30 2.11 -10.21
C VAL A 38 -1.32 1.22 -9.51
N LEU A 39 -2.13 1.80 -8.65
CA LEU A 39 -3.08 1.08 -7.82
C LEU A 39 -4.47 1.70 -7.91
N ILE A 40 -5.49 0.85 -7.91
CA ILE A 40 -6.87 1.27 -7.77
C ILE A 40 -7.25 1.05 -6.31
N PRO A 41 -7.67 2.10 -5.56
CA PRO A 41 -8.07 1.93 -4.17
C PRO A 41 -9.34 1.09 -4.08
N GLU A 42 -9.18 -0.16 -3.66
CA GLU A 42 -10.25 -1.14 -3.50
C GLU A 42 -10.20 -1.74 -2.10
N GLU A 43 -11.35 -2.04 -1.55
CA GLU A 43 -11.50 -2.67 -0.26
C GLU A 43 -12.27 -3.97 -0.41
N LYS A 44 -11.84 -5.00 0.30
CA LYS A 44 -12.52 -6.29 0.31
C LYS A 44 -13.77 -6.20 1.17
N GLU A 45 -14.93 -6.33 0.54
CA GLU A 45 -16.22 -6.38 1.23
C GLU A 45 -16.67 -7.84 1.35
N VAL A 46 -16.92 -8.27 2.57
CA VAL A 46 -17.46 -9.59 2.85
C VAL A 46 -18.95 -9.43 3.17
N ARG A 47 -19.80 -10.05 2.37
CA ARG A 47 -21.25 -10.12 2.64
C ARG A 47 -21.65 -11.55 2.94
N ILE A 48 -22.43 -11.72 4.00
CA ILE A 48 -23.06 -12.99 4.33
C ILE A 48 -24.54 -12.87 3.96
N LYS A 49 -24.98 -13.66 2.97
CA LYS A 49 -26.37 -13.74 2.55
C LYS A 49 -26.80 -15.21 2.48
N ASP A 50 -27.87 -15.55 3.17
CA ASP A 50 -28.43 -16.91 3.21
C ASP A 50 -27.43 -17.99 3.63
N GLY A 51 -26.53 -17.66 4.57
CA GLY A 51 -25.47 -18.56 5.04
C GLY A 51 -24.30 -18.72 4.08
N VAL A 52 -24.30 -18.01 2.94
CA VAL A 52 -23.20 -18.02 1.96
C VAL A 52 -22.34 -16.78 2.12
N VAL A 53 -21.04 -16.99 2.30
CA VAL A 53 -20.06 -15.92 2.36
C VAL A 53 -19.70 -15.51 0.94
N LYS A 54 -20.00 -14.28 0.56
CA LYS A 54 -19.59 -13.69 -0.72
C LYS A 54 -18.55 -12.61 -0.48
N GLU A 55 -17.40 -12.76 -1.12
CA GLU A 55 -16.36 -11.76 -1.13
C GLU A 55 -16.47 -10.91 -2.40
N ARG A 56 -16.43 -9.60 -2.23
CA ARG A 56 -16.49 -8.64 -3.33
C ARG A 56 -15.45 -7.55 -3.13
N MET A 57 -14.77 -7.19 -4.20
CA MET A 57 -13.91 -6.02 -4.21
C MET A 57 -14.75 -4.78 -4.50
N LYS A 58 -14.76 -3.86 -3.56
CA LYS A 58 -15.45 -2.59 -3.68
C LYS A 58 -14.44 -1.46 -3.81
N LYS A 59 -14.63 -0.60 -4.80
CA LYS A 59 -13.79 0.59 -4.98
C LYS A 59 -14.06 1.56 -3.83
N THR A 60 -13.04 1.87 -3.05
CA THR A 60 -13.12 2.80 -1.93
C THR A 60 -13.32 4.23 -2.40
N PHE A 61 -12.65 4.58 -3.50
CA PHE A 61 -12.76 5.91 -4.12
C PHE A 61 -13.00 5.76 -5.63
N PRO A 62 -14.25 5.63 -6.08
CA PRO A 62 -14.56 5.56 -7.51
C PRO A 62 -14.07 6.80 -8.26
N GLY A 63 -13.45 6.61 -9.43
CA GLY A 63 -12.91 7.70 -10.22
C GLY A 63 -11.50 8.15 -9.81
N TYR A 64 -10.82 7.40 -8.94
CA TYR A 64 -9.47 7.71 -8.48
C TYR A 64 -8.53 6.54 -8.68
N VAL A 65 -7.29 6.84 -9.07
CA VAL A 65 -6.20 5.88 -9.22
C VAL A 65 -4.99 6.44 -8.49
N LEU A 66 -4.31 5.59 -7.71
CA LEU A 66 -3.09 5.97 -7.01
C LEU A 66 -1.86 5.62 -7.85
N VAL A 67 -0.94 6.56 -7.96
CA VAL A 67 0.31 6.39 -8.71
C VAL A 67 1.49 6.77 -7.84
N GLU A 68 2.45 5.85 -7.69
CA GLU A 68 3.74 6.13 -7.09
C GLU A 68 4.74 6.47 -8.19
N MET A 69 5.20 7.69 -8.19
CA MET A 69 6.14 8.20 -9.19
C MET A 69 7.08 9.24 -8.59
N ILE A 70 8.16 9.56 -9.32
CA ILE A 70 9.03 10.68 -8.97
C ILE A 70 8.39 12.01 -9.38
N ASP A 71 8.75 13.08 -8.69
CA ASP A 71 8.30 14.44 -9.03
C ASP A 71 9.09 14.97 -10.25
N ASN A 72 8.64 14.59 -11.43
CA ASN A 72 9.24 14.97 -12.70
C ASN A 72 8.11 15.20 -13.73
N ASP A 73 8.37 16.09 -14.69
CA ASP A 73 7.39 16.44 -15.73
C ASP A 73 7.06 15.26 -16.66
N ASP A 74 8.04 14.40 -16.97
CA ASP A 74 7.86 13.26 -17.88
C ASP A 74 6.79 12.27 -17.41
N PRO A 75 6.83 11.72 -16.18
CA PRO A 75 5.78 10.82 -15.72
C PRO A 75 4.44 11.54 -15.56
N TRP A 76 4.44 12.78 -15.16
CA TRP A 76 3.24 13.58 -15.04
C TRP A 76 2.52 13.73 -16.38
N TYR A 77 3.22 14.14 -17.44
CA TYR A 77 2.67 14.24 -18.78
C TYR A 77 2.18 12.91 -19.34
N THR A 78 2.95 11.86 -19.09
CA THR A 78 2.59 10.52 -19.55
C THR A 78 1.25 10.06 -18.96
N ILE A 79 1.04 10.27 -17.68
CA ILE A 79 -0.20 9.88 -17.00
C ILE A 79 -1.34 10.81 -17.41
N ARG A 80 -1.11 12.10 -17.43
CA ARG A 80 -2.13 13.09 -17.80
C ARG A 80 -2.68 12.88 -19.20
N ASN A 81 -1.85 12.50 -20.16
CA ASN A 81 -2.23 12.26 -21.54
C ASN A 81 -2.80 10.84 -21.77
N THR A 82 -2.92 10.04 -20.72
CA THR A 82 -3.52 8.72 -20.81
C THR A 82 -5.04 8.84 -21.01
N PRO A 83 -5.65 8.13 -21.98
CA PRO A 83 -7.09 8.15 -22.16
C PRO A 83 -7.85 7.72 -20.92
N GLY A 84 -8.88 8.48 -20.57
CA GLY A 84 -9.70 8.25 -19.37
C GLY A 84 -9.26 9.05 -18.15
N VAL A 85 -8.06 9.64 -18.16
CA VAL A 85 -7.59 10.53 -17.10
C VAL A 85 -8.16 11.94 -17.31
N THR A 86 -8.80 12.48 -16.28
CA THR A 86 -9.33 13.84 -16.26
C THR A 86 -8.35 14.85 -15.67
N GLY A 87 -7.43 14.41 -14.83
CA GLY A 87 -6.41 15.24 -14.19
C GLY A 87 -5.84 14.62 -12.93
N PHE A 88 -5.10 15.42 -12.17
CA PHE A 88 -4.58 15.04 -10.86
C PHE A 88 -5.36 15.78 -9.77
N LEU A 89 -5.55 15.10 -8.63
CA LEU A 89 -6.12 15.74 -7.46
C LEU A 89 -5.15 16.80 -6.92
N GLY A 90 -5.67 17.96 -6.55
CA GLY A 90 -4.87 19.08 -6.03
C GLY A 90 -4.23 19.95 -7.11
N SER A 91 -4.39 19.58 -8.38
CA SER A 91 -3.96 20.42 -9.50
C SER A 91 -5.06 21.42 -9.86
N SER A 92 -4.80 22.70 -9.70
CA SER A 92 -5.76 23.76 -10.01
C SER A 92 -5.61 24.24 -11.45
N GLY A 93 -6.08 23.43 -12.42
CA GLY A 93 -6.13 23.79 -13.85
C GLY A 93 -5.08 23.12 -14.72
N LYS A 94 -5.17 23.38 -16.02
CA LYS A 94 -4.25 22.83 -17.03
C LYS A 94 -2.85 23.41 -16.85
N GLY A 95 -1.87 22.55 -16.61
CA GLY A 95 -0.46 22.93 -16.53
C GLY A 95 0.08 23.18 -15.13
N THR A 96 -0.73 23.05 -14.09
CA THR A 96 -0.25 23.07 -12.70
C THR A 96 0.27 21.71 -12.29
N ARG A 97 1.39 21.69 -11.57
CA ARG A 97 1.98 20.45 -11.04
C ARG A 97 1.03 19.77 -10.06
N PRO A 98 0.95 18.44 -10.10
CA PRO A 98 0.17 17.71 -9.12
C PRO A 98 0.79 17.84 -7.72
N VAL A 99 -0.07 17.83 -6.71
CA VAL A 99 0.35 17.84 -5.31
C VAL A 99 0.40 16.40 -4.81
N PRO A 100 1.54 15.93 -4.28
CA PRO A 100 1.63 14.59 -3.74
C PRO A 100 0.78 14.43 -2.49
N LEU A 101 0.24 13.22 -2.29
CA LEU A 101 -0.43 12.89 -1.03
C LEU A 101 0.59 12.81 0.11
N PRO A 102 0.29 13.40 1.26
CA PRO A 102 1.07 13.18 2.46
C PRO A 102 1.09 11.69 2.83
N GLN A 103 2.19 11.23 3.39
CA GLN A 103 2.33 9.83 3.81
C GLN A 103 1.24 9.42 4.80
N GLU A 104 0.83 10.33 5.67
CA GLU A 104 -0.24 10.13 6.64
C GLU A 104 -1.60 9.80 5.99
N GLU A 105 -1.85 10.32 4.80
CA GLU A 105 -3.09 10.06 4.06
C GLU A 105 -3.02 8.78 3.22
N ILE A 106 -1.85 8.46 2.66
CA ILE A 106 -1.69 7.29 1.80
C ILE A 106 -1.57 5.98 2.57
N GLU A 107 -0.92 5.98 3.73
CA GLU A 107 -0.71 4.78 4.53
C GLU A 107 -2.01 4.03 4.90
N PRO A 108 -3.07 4.70 5.40
CA PRO A 108 -4.32 4.02 5.69
C PRO A 108 -4.96 3.37 4.47
N ILE A 109 -4.84 3.99 3.31
CA ILE A 109 -5.39 3.47 2.05
C ILE A 109 -4.64 2.20 1.63
N LEU A 110 -3.31 2.22 1.70
CA LEU A 110 -2.47 1.07 1.37
C LEU A 110 -2.70 -0.10 2.35
N ARG A 111 -2.88 0.19 3.63
CA ARG A 111 -3.20 -0.83 4.64
C ARG A 111 -4.53 -1.53 4.36
N LYS A 112 -5.55 -0.77 4.00
CA LYS A 112 -6.87 -1.32 3.62
C LYS A 112 -6.81 -2.20 2.38
N MET A 113 -5.91 -1.89 1.46
CA MET A 113 -5.68 -2.70 0.26
C MET A 113 -4.83 -3.94 0.53
N GLY A 114 -4.31 -4.12 1.75
CA GLY A 114 -3.39 -5.20 2.08
C GLY A 114 -2.00 -5.02 1.49
N ILE A 115 -1.68 -3.85 0.97
CA ILE A 115 -0.36 -3.54 0.44
C ILE A 115 0.51 -3.08 1.59
N LYS A 116 1.55 -3.86 1.85
CA LYS A 116 2.56 -3.50 2.82
C LYS A 116 3.50 -2.48 2.17
N ASN A 117 3.63 -1.32 2.79
CA ASN A 117 4.71 -0.41 2.45
C ASN A 117 6.03 -1.09 2.81
N VAL A 118 6.72 -1.56 1.79
CA VAL A 118 8.03 -2.22 1.93
C VAL A 118 9.10 -1.23 2.45
N ASP A 119 8.79 0.05 2.40
CA ASP A 119 9.67 1.12 2.89
C ASP A 119 9.43 1.50 4.35
N VAL A 120 8.70 0.71 5.10
CA VAL A 120 8.84 0.80 6.54
C VAL A 120 10.22 0.21 6.83
N SER A 121 11.20 1.07 6.92
CA SER A 121 12.42 0.76 7.64
C SER A 121 12.00 0.49 9.08
N ILE A 122 11.41 -0.66 9.31
CA ILE A 122 11.17 -1.13 10.65
C ILE A 122 12.56 -1.37 11.21
N ASN A 123 13.02 -0.44 12.01
CA ASN A 123 14.25 -0.58 12.76
C ASN A 123 14.03 -1.61 13.88
N ILE A 124 13.78 -2.85 13.48
CA ILE A 124 13.66 -3.95 14.42
C ILE A 124 15.00 -4.65 14.51
N GLU A 125 15.39 -4.94 15.72
CA GLU A 125 16.63 -5.65 16.02
C GLU A 125 16.31 -6.93 16.80
N VAL A 126 17.18 -7.91 16.63
CA VAL A 126 17.10 -9.14 17.44
C VAL A 126 17.27 -8.79 18.92
N GLY A 127 16.39 -9.30 19.77
CA GLY A 127 16.34 -8.98 21.20
C GLY A 127 15.44 -7.80 21.57
N GLN A 128 14.84 -7.14 20.60
CA GLN A 128 13.90 -6.05 20.86
C GLN A 128 12.55 -6.57 21.34
N HIS A 129 11.98 -5.88 22.31
CA HIS A 129 10.62 -6.17 22.78
C HIS A 129 9.58 -5.58 21.82
N VAL A 130 8.64 -6.38 21.40
CA VAL A 130 7.55 -5.99 20.51
C VAL A 130 6.21 -6.49 21.00
N LEU A 131 5.15 -5.83 20.56
CA LEU A 131 3.77 -6.25 20.82
C LEU A 131 3.19 -6.87 19.55
N VAL A 132 2.55 -8.02 19.70
CA VAL A 132 1.82 -8.63 18.57
C VAL A 132 0.53 -7.85 18.34
N ALA A 133 0.41 -7.27 17.16
CA ALA A 133 -0.71 -6.39 16.82
C ALA A 133 -1.88 -7.11 16.16
N ALA A 134 -1.64 -8.27 15.54
CA ALA A 134 -2.67 -9.01 14.82
C ALA A 134 -2.44 -10.52 14.88
N GLY A 135 -3.49 -11.29 14.60
CA GLY A 135 -3.47 -12.74 14.60
C GLY A 135 -3.93 -13.36 15.93
N PRO A 136 -3.75 -14.69 16.11
CA PRO A 136 -4.20 -15.40 17.32
C PRO A 136 -3.54 -14.92 18.61
N PHE A 137 -2.37 -14.31 18.50
CA PHE A 137 -1.57 -13.84 19.62
C PHE A 137 -1.61 -12.32 19.83
N ALA A 138 -2.57 -11.65 19.19
CA ALA A 138 -2.73 -10.19 19.29
C ALA A 138 -2.84 -9.75 20.77
N GLY A 139 -2.09 -8.71 21.13
CA GLY A 139 -2.01 -8.21 22.51
C GLY A 139 -0.96 -8.86 23.38
N GLN A 140 -0.24 -9.87 22.90
CA GLN A 140 0.86 -10.49 23.60
C GLN A 140 2.17 -9.76 23.35
N ALA A 141 2.98 -9.60 24.38
CA ALA A 141 4.32 -9.08 24.26
C ALA A 141 5.31 -10.21 23.99
N GLY A 142 6.32 -9.94 23.18
CA GLY A 142 7.36 -10.92 22.86
C GLY A 142 8.69 -10.26 22.57
N VAL A 143 9.69 -11.09 22.36
CA VAL A 143 11.06 -10.67 22.03
C VAL A 143 11.43 -11.23 20.66
N ILE A 144 12.01 -10.40 19.81
CA ILE A 144 12.44 -10.83 18.47
C ILE A 144 13.64 -11.77 18.60
N GLU A 145 13.48 -13.01 18.11
CA GLU A 145 14.54 -14.01 18.05
C GLU A 145 15.29 -13.97 16.72
N THR A 146 14.55 -13.89 15.61
CA THR A 146 15.13 -13.91 14.27
C THR A 146 14.34 -12.98 13.34
N ILE A 147 15.06 -12.33 12.43
CA ILE A 147 14.49 -11.44 11.42
C ILE A 147 14.85 -11.97 10.04
N ASP A 148 13.82 -12.26 9.22
CA ASP A 148 13.98 -12.61 7.82
C ASP A 148 13.51 -11.43 6.95
N LYS A 149 14.47 -10.64 6.48
CA LYS A 149 14.19 -9.46 5.66
C LYS A 149 13.78 -9.81 4.23
N GLU A 150 14.20 -10.96 3.73
CA GLU A 150 13.86 -11.40 2.37
C GLU A 150 12.37 -11.75 2.25
N HIS A 151 11.83 -12.44 3.25
CA HIS A 151 10.45 -12.86 3.28
C HIS A 151 9.54 -11.94 4.12
N MET A 152 10.09 -10.85 4.66
CA MET A 152 9.36 -9.89 5.51
C MET A 152 8.71 -10.55 6.73
N ARG A 153 9.42 -11.49 7.36
CA ARG A 153 8.96 -12.25 8.52
C ARG A 153 9.89 -12.11 9.69
N VAL A 154 9.32 -12.27 10.87
CA VAL A 154 10.08 -12.31 12.14
C VAL A 154 9.64 -13.49 12.96
N ILE A 155 10.56 -14.07 13.71
CA ILE A 155 10.24 -15.04 14.74
C ILE A 155 10.31 -14.30 16.07
N VAL A 156 9.18 -14.27 16.76
CA VAL A 156 9.02 -13.61 18.06
C VAL A 156 8.80 -14.67 19.12
N LEU A 157 9.58 -14.60 20.19
CA LEU A 157 9.36 -15.46 21.36
C LEU A 157 8.26 -14.84 22.22
N VAL A 158 7.11 -15.48 22.25
CA VAL A 158 5.95 -15.07 23.03
C VAL A 158 5.82 -16.00 24.24
N GLU A 159 5.59 -15.43 25.41
CA GLU A 159 5.35 -16.23 26.62
C GLU A 159 3.91 -16.74 26.63
N LEU A 160 3.78 -18.05 26.46
CA LEU A 160 2.49 -18.76 26.52
C LEU A 160 2.56 -19.81 27.63
N PHE A 161 1.63 -19.73 28.56
CA PHE A 161 1.54 -20.68 29.68
C PHE A 161 2.84 -20.85 30.46
N GLY A 162 3.58 -19.76 30.67
CA GLY A 162 4.87 -19.77 31.38
C GLY A 162 6.03 -20.34 30.56
N ARG A 163 5.87 -20.49 29.26
CA ARG A 163 6.91 -20.97 28.34
C ARG A 163 7.09 -20.02 27.17
N GLU A 164 8.33 -19.81 26.80
CA GLU A 164 8.64 -19.06 25.57
C GLU A 164 8.37 -19.95 24.36
N THR A 165 7.49 -19.45 23.46
CA THR A 165 7.11 -20.16 22.26
C THR A 165 7.49 -19.29 21.05
N PRO A 166 8.27 -19.82 20.08
CA PRO A 166 8.57 -19.10 18.87
C PRO A 166 7.32 -19.03 17.98
N VAL A 167 6.97 -17.81 17.56
CA VAL A 167 5.85 -17.54 16.66
C VAL A 167 6.36 -16.80 15.43
N GLU A 168 6.09 -17.35 14.27
CA GLU A 168 6.41 -16.70 13.01
C GLU A 168 5.33 -15.66 12.68
N LEU A 169 5.74 -14.42 12.54
CA LEU A 169 4.86 -13.28 12.24
C LEU A 169 5.40 -12.47 11.06
N GLU A 170 4.51 -11.82 10.37
CA GLU A 170 4.89 -10.85 9.36
C GLU A 170 5.21 -9.50 10.00
N PHE A 171 6.04 -8.69 9.35
CA PHE A 171 6.44 -7.37 9.87
C PHE A 171 5.24 -6.46 10.20
N GLY A 172 4.16 -6.54 9.42
CA GLY A 172 2.94 -5.79 9.68
C GLY A 172 2.11 -6.26 10.87
N GLN A 173 2.46 -7.40 11.49
CA GLN A 173 1.73 -7.98 12.63
C GLN A 173 2.34 -7.64 13.98
N ILE A 174 3.43 -6.90 14.00
CA ILE A 174 4.12 -6.47 15.22
C ILE A 174 4.16 -4.94 15.32
N CYS A 175 4.14 -4.45 16.56
CA CYS A 175 4.32 -3.03 16.88
C CYS A 175 5.50 -2.90 17.84
N GLU A 176 6.23 -1.79 17.73
CA GLU A 176 7.25 -1.46 18.71
C GLU A 176 6.60 -1.19 20.07
N MET A 177 7.19 -1.70 21.13
CA MET A 177 6.83 -1.31 22.49
C MET A 177 7.67 -0.09 22.86
N GLU A 178 6.98 0.98 23.23
CA GLU A 178 7.61 2.13 23.85
C GLU A 178 8.07 1.83 25.29
#